data_649db610edab2f980f21ded40a5e1ace
#
_entry.id   649db610edab2f980f21ded40a5e1ace
#
_cell.length_a   1.000
_cell.length_b   1.000
_cell.length_c   1.000
_cell.angle_alpha   90.00
_cell.angle_beta   90.00
_cell.angle_gamma   90.00
#
_symmetry.space_group_name_H-M   'P 1'
#
loop_
_entity.id
_entity.type
_entity.pdbx_description
1 polymer ?
#
loop_
_entity_poly.entity_id
_entity_poly.type
_entity_poly.pdbx_seq_one_letter_code
_entity_poly.pdbx_strand_id
1 'polypeptide(L)'
;MMRRDPGALAGREFDLLVVGGGIHGACIARDAALRGLSTALVDAGDFGGATSHNSLKLIHGGLRYLQHGDLPRIRQSVRERRAWCRIAPHLCRPLRFVM
;
A
#
# COMPACT_ATOMS: atom_id res chain seq x y z
N MET A 1 16.41 3.17 -11.65
CA MET A 1 15.40 2.70 -12.62
C MET A 1 15.16 1.23 -12.36
N MET A 2 13.93 0.83 -12.05
CA MET A 2 13.60 -0.59 -11.86
C MET A 2 13.73 -1.33 -13.20
N ARG A 3 14.50 -2.42 -13.21
CA ARG A 3 14.67 -3.25 -14.40
C ARG A 3 13.54 -4.28 -14.45
N ARG A 4 12.85 -4.36 -15.56
CA ARG A 4 11.89 -5.45 -15.82
C ARG A 4 12.68 -6.69 -16.23
N ASP A 5 12.63 -7.71 -15.40
CA ASP A 5 13.33 -8.96 -15.65
C ASP A 5 12.46 -10.16 -15.24
N PRO A 6 11.49 -10.53 -16.09
CA PRO A 6 10.65 -11.70 -15.84
C PRO A 6 11.46 -13.00 -15.69
N GLY A 7 12.63 -13.07 -16.36
CA GLY A 7 13.53 -14.21 -16.26
C GLY A 7 14.13 -14.42 -14.87
N ALA A 8 14.23 -13.36 -14.07
CA ALA A 8 14.73 -13.46 -12.70
C ALA A 8 13.82 -14.26 -11.77
N LEU A 9 12.57 -14.50 -12.16
CA LEU A 9 11.61 -15.31 -11.42
C LEU A 9 11.59 -16.77 -11.89
N ALA A 10 12.11 -17.05 -13.09
CA ALA A 10 12.11 -18.38 -13.67
C ALA A 10 13.00 -19.35 -12.89
N GLY A 11 12.47 -20.54 -12.62
CA GLY A 11 13.21 -21.59 -11.89
C GLY A 11 13.41 -21.33 -10.40
N ARG A 12 12.69 -20.36 -9.81
CA ARG A 12 12.70 -20.08 -8.37
C ARG A 12 11.37 -20.43 -7.75
N GLU A 13 11.42 -21.01 -6.56
CA GLU A 13 10.22 -21.21 -5.74
C GLU A 13 10.02 -20.04 -4.80
N PHE A 14 8.78 -19.63 -4.64
CA PHE A 14 8.37 -18.56 -3.75
C PHE A 14 7.24 -19.04 -2.84
N ASP A 15 7.28 -18.61 -1.58
CA ASP A 15 6.20 -18.89 -0.63
C ASP A 15 4.92 -18.14 -0.99
N LEU A 16 5.05 -16.96 -1.61
CA LEU A 16 3.94 -16.11 -2.00
C LEU A 16 4.18 -15.44 -3.34
N LEU A 17 3.20 -15.55 -4.22
CA LEU A 17 3.09 -14.75 -5.44
C LEU A 17 1.98 -13.71 -5.28
N VAL A 18 2.34 -12.43 -5.38
CA VAL A 18 1.39 -11.32 -5.39
C VAL A 18 1.20 -10.85 -6.83
N VAL A 19 -0.04 -10.87 -7.30
CA VAL A 19 -0.40 -10.41 -8.65
C VAL A 19 -1.09 -9.06 -8.55
N GLY A 20 -0.46 -8.04 -9.12
CA GLY A 20 -0.89 -6.66 -9.07
C GLY A 20 -0.06 -5.81 -8.10
N GLY A 21 0.72 -4.87 -8.64
CA GLY A 21 1.64 -3.99 -7.93
C GLY A 21 1.05 -2.62 -7.57
N GLY A 22 -0.26 -2.55 -7.30
CA GLY A 22 -0.89 -1.38 -6.70
C GLY A 22 -0.59 -1.28 -5.20
N ILE A 23 -1.23 -0.32 -4.51
CA ILE A 23 -1.01 -0.08 -3.06
C ILE A 23 -1.26 -1.34 -2.23
N HIS A 24 -2.29 -2.11 -2.54
CA HIS A 24 -2.60 -3.35 -1.82
C HIS A 24 -1.54 -4.42 -2.03
N GLY A 25 -1.14 -4.66 -3.29
CA GLY A 25 -0.10 -5.64 -3.60
C GLY A 25 1.25 -5.28 -2.97
N ALA A 26 1.63 -4.01 -3.01
CA ALA A 26 2.85 -3.53 -2.36
C ALA A 26 2.81 -3.74 -0.83
N CYS A 27 1.66 -3.49 -0.19
CA CYS A 27 1.48 -3.73 1.25
C CYS A 27 1.56 -5.21 1.59
N ILE A 28 0.91 -6.08 0.81
CA ILE A 28 0.92 -7.53 1.02
C ILE A 28 2.35 -8.07 0.85
N ALA A 29 3.03 -7.68 -0.23
CA ALA A 29 4.40 -8.12 -0.48
C ALA A 29 5.36 -7.66 0.63
N ARG A 30 5.20 -6.43 1.11
CA ARG A 30 5.99 -5.91 2.23
C ARG A 30 5.72 -6.68 3.52
N ASP A 31 4.46 -6.93 3.87
CA ASP A 31 4.10 -7.66 5.10
C ASP A 31 4.62 -9.10 5.05
N ALA A 32 4.47 -9.77 3.90
CA ALA A 32 5.01 -11.12 3.68
C ALA A 32 6.54 -11.16 3.84
N ALA A 33 7.25 -10.22 3.24
CA ALA A 33 8.71 -10.13 3.38
C ALA A 33 9.15 -9.86 4.82
N LEU A 34 8.42 -9.03 5.57
CA LEU A 34 8.69 -8.80 7.00
C LEU A 34 8.45 -10.04 7.86
N ARG A 35 7.62 -10.97 7.41
CA ARG A 35 7.39 -12.28 8.05
C ARG A 35 8.42 -13.34 7.62
N GLY A 36 9.39 -12.97 6.77
CA GLY A 36 10.43 -13.87 6.29
C GLY A 36 10.01 -14.74 5.11
N LEU A 37 8.86 -14.49 4.49
CA LEU A 37 8.42 -15.24 3.32
C LEU A 37 9.17 -14.77 2.06
N SER A 38 9.63 -15.73 1.26
CA SER A 38 10.13 -15.45 -0.08
C SER A 38 8.96 -15.03 -0.97
N THR A 39 8.95 -13.78 -1.43
CA THR A 39 7.79 -13.17 -2.08
C THR A 39 8.15 -12.67 -3.47
N ALA A 40 7.35 -13.06 -4.46
CA ALA A 40 7.37 -12.46 -5.79
C ALA A 40 6.17 -11.51 -5.96
N LEU A 41 6.40 -10.37 -6.59
CA LEU A 41 5.37 -9.40 -6.96
C LEU A 41 5.44 -9.16 -8.47
N VAL A 42 4.35 -9.40 -9.16
CA VAL A 42 4.22 -9.20 -10.60
C VAL A 42 3.08 -8.25 -10.92
N ASP A 43 3.25 -7.48 -11.99
CA ASP A 43 2.21 -6.60 -12.53
C ASP A 43 2.22 -6.68 -14.06
N ALA A 44 1.05 -6.58 -14.67
CA ALA A 44 0.90 -6.59 -16.13
C ALA A 44 1.46 -5.31 -16.79
N GLY A 45 1.45 -4.21 -16.04
CA GLY A 45 1.92 -2.90 -16.47
C GLY A 45 3.07 -2.38 -15.63
N ASP A 46 2.95 -1.13 -15.22
CA ASP A 46 3.86 -0.49 -14.27
C ASP A 46 3.27 -0.51 -12.85
N PHE A 47 4.12 -0.58 -11.85
CA PHE A 47 3.67 -0.59 -10.46
C PHE A 47 2.87 0.68 -10.13
N GLY A 48 1.71 0.46 -9.52
CA GLY A 48 0.80 1.55 -9.20
C GLY A 48 0.05 2.13 -10.40
N GLY A 49 0.23 1.63 -11.61
CA GLY A 49 -0.24 2.23 -12.85
C GLY A 49 -1.76 2.29 -13.05
N ALA A 50 -2.52 1.53 -12.28
CA ALA A 50 -3.99 1.53 -12.32
C ALA A 50 -4.60 2.52 -11.30
N THR A 51 -5.49 2.05 -10.44
CA THR A 51 -6.23 2.87 -9.45
C THR A 51 -5.30 3.61 -8.48
N SER A 52 -4.18 3.02 -8.09
CA SER A 52 -3.23 3.67 -7.17
C SER A 52 -2.63 4.95 -7.75
N HIS A 53 -2.37 5.00 -9.06
CA HIS A 53 -1.97 6.22 -9.75
C HIS A 53 -3.14 7.17 -9.96
N ASN A 54 -4.29 6.64 -10.37
CA ASN A 54 -5.49 7.41 -10.70
C ASN A 54 -6.39 7.62 -9.48
N SER A 55 -5.85 8.20 -8.44
CA SER A 55 -6.53 8.52 -7.17
C SER A 55 -6.12 9.92 -6.70
N LEU A 56 -6.84 10.46 -5.74
CA LEU A 56 -6.50 11.74 -5.09
C LEU A 56 -5.21 11.66 -4.26
N LYS A 57 -4.64 10.47 -4.08
CA LYS A 57 -3.44 10.20 -3.27
C LYS A 57 -3.53 10.74 -1.84
N LEU A 58 -4.76 10.79 -1.31
CA LEU A 58 -5.03 11.20 0.05
C LEU A 58 -5.22 9.98 0.94
N ILE A 59 -4.45 9.91 2.01
CA ILE A 59 -4.65 8.95 3.09
C ILE A 59 -5.54 9.64 4.13
N HIS A 60 -6.84 9.35 4.09
CA HIS A 60 -7.82 10.03 4.94
C HIS A 60 -8.45 9.10 5.97
N GLY A 61 -8.80 9.68 7.12
CA GLY A 61 -9.37 8.94 8.24
C GLY A 61 -10.89 8.85 8.25
N GLY A 62 -11.56 9.26 7.16
CA GLY A 62 -12.98 9.10 7.01
C GLY A 62 -13.83 9.95 7.98
N LEU A 63 -13.94 11.26 7.75
CA LEU A 63 -14.92 12.13 8.46
C LEU A 63 -16.33 11.55 8.42
N ARG A 64 -16.65 10.76 7.41
CA ARG A 64 -17.91 10.04 7.25
C ARG A 64 -18.21 9.07 8.38
N TYR A 65 -17.17 8.44 8.96
CA TYR A 65 -17.34 7.57 10.13
C TYR A 65 -17.73 8.33 11.39
N LEU A 66 -17.32 9.61 11.48
CA LEU A 66 -17.72 10.49 12.57
C LEU A 66 -19.23 10.78 12.53
N GLN A 67 -19.79 10.97 11.33
CA GLN A 67 -21.23 11.20 11.14
C GLN A 67 -22.07 9.98 11.58
N HIS A 68 -21.52 8.79 11.49
CA HIS A 68 -22.18 7.54 11.87
C HIS A 68 -21.79 7.05 13.27
N GLY A 69 -20.96 7.80 14.00
CA GLY A 69 -20.50 7.41 15.34
C GLY A 69 -19.63 6.15 15.38
N ASP A 70 -19.04 5.73 14.26
CA ASP A 70 -18.21 4.52 14.17
C ASP A 70 -16.79 4.78 14.71
N LEU A 71 -16.70 4.90 16.03
CA LEU A 71 -15.45 5.15 16.74
C LEU A 71 -14.37 4.09 16.51
N PRO A 72 -14.69 2.78 16.42
CA PRO A 72 -13.69 1.76 16.12
C PRO A 72 -12.99 2.01 14.78
N ARG A 73 -13.75 2.29 13.72
CA ARG A 73 -13.19 2.59 12.39
C ARG A 73 -12.38 3.89 12.36
N ILE A 74 -12.79 4.91 13.11
CA ILE A 74 -12.01 6.14 13.24
C ILE A 74 -10.65 5.83 13.87
N ARG A 75 -10.62 5.07 14.97
CA ARG A 75 -9.37 4.69 15.65
C ARG A 75 -8.45 3.86 14.74
N GLN A 76 -9.02 2.91 13.99
CA GLN A 76 -8.29 2.12 13.02
C GLN A 76 -7.68 3.02 11.93
N SER A 77 -8.47 3.89 11.31
CA SER A 77 -8.01 4.81 10.26
C SER A 77 -6.89 5.74 10.75
N VAL A 78 -6.98 6.25 11.98
CA VAL A 78 -5.93 7.09 12.58
C VAL A 78 -4.65 6.29 12.79
N ARG A 79 -4.75 5.03 13.26
CA ARG A 79 -3.60 4.14 13.45
C ARG A 79 -2.90 3.87 12.12
N GLU A 80 -3.66 3.49 11.09
CA GLU A 80 -3.13 3.19 9.77
C GLU A 80 -2.45 4.42 9.14
N ARG A 81 -3.07 5.59 9.21
CA ARG A 81 -2.47 6.84 8.73
C ARG A 81 -1.14 7.15 9.41
N ARG A 82 -1.07 6.95 10.74
CA ARG A 82 0.19 7.12 11.48
C ARG A 82 1.25 6.11 11.08
N ALA A 83 0.84 4.88 10.77
CA ALA A 83 1.73 3.85 10.26
C ALA A 83 2.33 4.26 8.91
N TRP A 84 1.51 4.76 7.98
CA TRP A 84 1.98 5.26 6.69
C TRP A 84 2.97 6.41 6.82
N CYS A 85 2.73 7.37 7.69
CA CYS A 85 3.67 8.47 7.95
C CYS A 85 5.02 7.97 8.50
N ARG A 86 5.06 6.82 9.17
CA ARG A 86 6.31 6.21 9.66
C ARG A 86 7.00 5.35 8.60
N ILE A 87 6.22 4.62 7.79
CA ILE A 87 6.76 3.74 6.75
C ILE A 87 7.33 4.54 5.58
N ALA A 88 6.66 5.62 5.20
CA ALA A 88 7.00 6.42 4.03
C ALA A 88 6.96 7.93 4.34
N PRO A 89 7.81 8.43 5.26
CA PRO A 89 7.79 9.83 5.69
C PRO A 89 8.12 10.82 4.56
N HIS A 90 8.85 10.35 3.55
CA HIS A 90 9.20 11.14 2.37
C HIS A 90 8.04 11.32 1.37
N LEU A 91 7.01 10.45 1.44
CA LEU A 91 5.84 10.48 0.58
C LEU A 91 4.58 10.99 1.30
N CYS A 92 4.47 10.76 2.61
CA CYS A 92 3.30 11.10 3.40
C CYS A 92 3.53 12.38 4.18
N ARG A 93 2.79 13.44 3.84
CA ARG A 93 2.84 14.72 4.55
C ARG A 93 1.47 15.08 5.10
N PRO A 94 1.38 15.62 6.34
CA PRO A 94 0.13 16.16 6.85
C PRO A 94 -0.40 17.28 5.94
N LEU A 95 -1.66 17.19 5.56
CA LEU A 95 -2.36 18.22 4.83
C LEU A 95 -3.20 19.04 5.80
N ARG A 96 -3.08 20.35 5.76
CA ARG A 96 -3.92 21.27 6.55
C ARG A 96 -5.26 21.42 5.85
N PHE A 97 -6.33 21.21 6.58
CA PHE A 97 -7.68 21.49 6.13
C PHE A 97 -8.25 22.69 6.90
N VAL A 98 -8.90 23.57 6.16
CA VAL A 98 -9.76 24.62 6.72
C VAL A 98 -11.20 24.16 6.47
N MET A 99 -11.98 24.04 7.51
CA MET A 99 -13.41 23.76 7.43
C MET A 99 -14.18 25.02 7.81
#